data_575cce185a58d555579c9bad8c1d61e5
#
_entry.id   575cce185a58d555579c9bad8c1d61e5
#
_cell.length_a   1.000
_cell.length_b   1.000
_cell.length_c   1.000
_cell.angle_alpha   90.00
_cell.angle_beta   90.00
_cell.angle_gamma   90.00
#
_symmetry.space_group_name_H-M   'P 1'
#
loop_
_entity.id
_entity.type
_entity.pdbx_description
1 polymer ?
#
loop_
_entity_poly.entity_id
_entity_poly.type
_entity_poly.pdbx_seq_one_letter_code
_entity_poly.pdbx_strand_id
1 'polypeptide(L)'
;AEIDLDSIEDVTVDEAGEASLEQQLKSADDAPIIKLANQILIKALQDGASDIHIEPQEEYLRVRFRKDGVLRQAFENFPKKIVPALTARFKIISNLNIAERRMPQDGRIRRVFKGRKVDFRVSTLPSRYGEKIVLRILDNSATQLGLDKLITDPETLASFKEIVRRPFGLILVTGPTGSGKTTTLYSALAEVNDPGINISTAEDPIEYSLPGITQVQVIREKGMDFAMILRAFLRQDPDVILVGETRDHETAKTAIEASLTGHLVLTTLHTNDAPGAIARLTEMGIEPFMISSSLLGVLAQRLMRRVCTECRIPYHPTSEELARYGLSLSGDGEQLTFYKANKLSPKEVEQRKATGKPICGNCG
;
A
#
# COMPACT_ATOMS: atom_id res chain seq x y z
N ALA A 1 -22.50 -7.51 18.39
CA ALA A 1 -21.20 -7.69 19.02
C ALA A 1 -20.71 -6.30 19.38
N GLU A 2 -20.55 -6.02 20.68
CA GLU A 2 -19.92 -4.78 21.15
C GLU A 2 -18.50 -4.72 20.59
N ILE A 3 -18.19 -3.60 19.94
CA ILE A 3 -16.85 -3.33 19.42
C ILE A 3 -16.04 -2.82 20.60
N ASP A 4 -14.94 -3.49 20.92
CA ASP A 4 -13.99 -3.09 21.96
C ASP A 4 -13.33 -1.76 21.57
N LEU A 5 -13.80 -0.68 22.22
CA LEU A 5 -13.38 0.70 21.96
C LEU A 5 -12.04 1.03 22.64
N ASP A 6 -11.62 0.21 23.62
CA ASP A 6 -10.36 0.43 24.36
C ASP A 6 -9.14 -0.08 23.60
N SER A 7 -9.35 -0.68 22.41
CA SER A 7 -8.26 -1.22 21.58
C SER A 7 -7.49 -0.18 20.76
N ILE A 8 -7.89 1.09 20.80
CA ILE A 8 -7.15 2.19 20.16
C ILE A 8 -6.65 3.17 21.20
N GLU A 9 -5.32 3.31 21.29
CA GLU A 9 -4.66 4.37 22.01
C GLU A 9 -4.25 5.48 21.03
N ASP A 10 -4.50 6.74 21.45
CA ASP A 10 -4.01 7.90 20.71
C ASP A 10 -2.50 8.04 20.91
N VAL A 11 -1.73 8.01 19.85
CA VAL A 11 -0.32 8.41 19.92
C VAL A 11 -0.30 9.93 19.93
N THR A 12 -0.17 10.49 21.13
CA THR A 12 0.18 11.90 21.27
C THR A 12 1.63 12.05 20.79
N VAL A 13 1.81 12.69 19.65
CA VAL A 13 3.12 13.17 19.26
C VAL A 13 3.35 14.41 20.10
N ASP A 14 4.34 14.35 20.98
CA ASP A 14 4.84 15.52 21.73
C ASP A 14 5.45 16.51 20.73
N GLU A 15 4.63 17.43 20.24
CA GLU A 15 5.06 18.74 19.79
C GLU A 15 4.17 19.77 20.47
N ALA A 16 4.82 20.58 21.27
CA ALA A 16 4.20 21.61 22.07
C ALA A 16 3.32 22.56 21.23
N GLY A 17 2.02 22.60 21.52
CA GLY A 17 1.25 23.76 21.11
C GLY A 17 -0.25 23.61 20.83
N GLU A 18 -0.97 22.51 21.08
CA GLU A 18 -2.41 22.45 20.77
C GLU A 18 -3.32 21.80 21.83
N ALA A 19 -2.96 21.85 23.09
CA ALA A 19 -3.85 21.38 24.16
C ALA A 19 -5.13 22.24 24.37
N SER A 20 -5.28 23.37 23.67
CA SER A 20 -6.39 24.32 23.93
C SER A 20 -7.62 24.13 23.05
N LEU A 21 -7.52 23.47 21.86
CA LEU A 21 -8.67 23.28 20.99
C LEU A 21 -9.50 22.02 21.33
N GLU A 22 -8.87 20.97 21.82
CA GLU A 22 -9.60 19.76 22.25
C GLU A 22 -10.46 19.97 23.50
N GLN A 23 -10.09 20.91 24.35
CA GLN A 23 -10.89 21.25 25.54
C GLN A 23 -12.14 22.08 25.22
N GLN A 24 -12.16 22.84 24.14
CA GLN A 24 -13.31 23.67 23.74
C GLN A 24 -14.38 22.88 22.96
N LEU A 25 -14.09 21.67 22.43
CA LEU A 25 -15.02 20.84 21.66
C LEU A 25 -15.63 19.68 22.48
N LYS A 26 -15.43 19.65 23.80
CA LYS A 26 -16.08 18.70 24.72
C LYS A 26 -17.49 19.12 25.08
N SER A 27 -18.37 19.35 24.11
CA SER A 27 -19.80 19.36 24.39
C SER A 27 -20.32 17.91 24.44
N ALA A 28 -21.31 17.67 25.30
CA ALA A 28 -21.90 16.33 25.50
C ALA A 28 -22.49 15.71 24.22
N ASP A 29 -22.71 16.51 23.18
CA ASP A 29 -23.26 16.07 21.88
C ASP A 29 -22.21 15.45 20.93
N ASP A 30 -20.92 15.69 21.15
CA ASP A 30 -19.84 15.20 20.27
C ASP A 30 -19.39 13.77 20.60
N ALA A 31 -19.67 13.27 21.81
CA ALA A 31 -19.28 11.92 22.22
C ALA A 31 -19.78 10.81 21.28
N PRO A 32 -21.03 10.83 20.75
CA PRO A 32 -21.50 9.82 19.80
C PRO A 32 -20.76 9.85 18.48
N ILE A 33 -20.40 11.03 17.97
CA ILE A 33 -19.67 11.21 16.70
C ILE A 33 -18.22 10.76 16.83
N ILE A 34 -17.58 11.03 17.96
CA ILE A 34 -16.23 10.54 18.25
C ILE A 34 -16.21 9.00 18.28
N LYS A 35 -17.18 8.41 18.99
CA LYS A 35 -17.34 6.94 19.03
C LYS A 35 -17.59 6.36 17.65
N LEU A 36 -18.44 6.98 16.84
CA LEU A 36 -18.71 6.53 15.48
C LEU A 36 -17.47 6.60 14.60
N ALA A 37 -16.70 7.70 14.63
CA ALA A 37 -15.46 7.82 13.87
C ALA A 37 -14.47 6.70 14.27
N ASN A 38 -14.28 6.47 15.56
CA ASN A 38 -13.42 5.39 16.07
C ASN A 38 -13.94 4.01 15.64
N GLN A 39 -15.24 3.75 15.76
CA GLN A 39 -15.86 2.48 15.30
C GLN A 39 -15.62 2.22 13.81
N ILE A 40 -15.69 3.25 12.97
CA ILE A 40 -15.40 3.13 11.53
C ILE A 40 -13.94 2.68 11.33
N LEU A 41 -12.98 3.32 12.01
CA LEU A 41 -11.56 2.99 11.90
C LEU A 41 -11.28 1.56 12.42
N ILE A 42 -11.77 1.23 13.63
CA ILE A 42 -11.58 -0.09 14.25
C ILE A 42 -12.14 -1.20 13.36
N LYS A 43 -13.39 -1.03 12.91
CA LYS A 43 -14.04 -2.03 12.06
C LYS A 43 -13.30 -2.23 10.75
N ALA A 44 -12.80 -1.18 10.13
CA ALA A 44 -12.03 -1.29 8.90
C ALA A 44 -10.73 -2.08 9.11
N LEU A 45 -10.04 -1.86 10.24
CA LEU A 45 -8.84 -2.63 10.61
C LEU A 45 -9.15 -4.09 10.89
N GLN A 46 -10.24 -4.37 11.61
CA GLN A 46 -10.69 -5.74 11.91
C GLN A 46 -11.10 -6.50 10.66
N ASP A 47 -11.78 -5.83 9.72
CA ASP A 47 -12.23 -6.42 8.46
C ASP A 47 -11.08 -6.58 7.44
N GLY A 48 -9.87 -6.03 7.71
CA GLY A 48 -8.74 -6.07 6.79
C GLY A 48 -8.97 -5.22 5.53
N ALA A 49 -9.62 -4.08 5.69
CA ALA A 49 -9.87 -3.15 4.59
C ALA A 49 -8.58 -2.42 4.17
N SER A 50 -8.45 -2.11 2.89
CA SER A 50 -7.38 -1.23 2.36
C SER A 50 -7.78 0.23 2.36
N ASP A 51 -9.06 0.54 2.12
CA ASP A 51 -9.55 1.91 2.05
C ASP A 51 -10.94 2.01 2.69
N ILE A 52 -11.20 3.14 3.34
CA ILE A 52 -12.48 3.53 3.91
C ILE A 52 -13.05 4.67 3.06
N HIS A 53 -14.28 4.53 2.59
CA HIS A 53 -14.99 5.56 1.85
C HIS A 53 -16.18 6.05 2.65
N ILE A 54 -16.19 7.33 2.99
CA ILE A 54 -17.28 8.02 3.68
C ILE A 54 -17.91 8.95 2.66
N GLU A 55 -19.13 8.64 2.23
CA GLU A 55 -19.74 9.18 1.02
C GLU A 55 -21.12 9.80 1.33
N PRO A 56 -21.20 11.14 1.42
CA PRO A 56 -22.49 11.83 1.49
C PRO A 56 -23.32 11.57 0.24
N GLN A 57 -24.57 11.19 0.44
CA GLN A 57 -25.59 11.03 -0.57
C GLN A 57 -26.71 12.06 -0.36
N GLU A 58 -27.69 12.08 -1.24
CA GLU A 58 -28.79 13.02 -1.17
C GLU A 58 -29.56 12.95 0.14
N GLU A 59 -29.91 11.75 0.61
CA GLU A 59 -30.72 11.50 1.79
C GLU A 59 -29.98 10.88 2.98
N TYR A 60 -28.77 10.35 2.75
CA TYR A 60 -28.04 9.59 3.77
C TYR A 60 -26.53 9.73 3.62
N LEU A 61 -25.79 9.24 4.63
CA LEU A 61 -24.36 9.02 4.56
C LEU A 61 -24.08 7.52 4.43
N ARG A 62 -23.30 7.16 3.40
CA ARG A 62 -22.86 5.77 3.15
C ARG A 62 -21.42 5.61 3.54
N VAL A 63 -21.11 4.51 4.24
CA VAL A 63 -19.73 4.09 4.54
C VAL A 63 -19.46 2.75 3.88
N ARG A 64 -18.41 2.71 3.05
CA ARG A 64 -17.96 1.50 2.36
C ARG A 64 -16.50 1.23 2.66
N PHE A 65 -16.15 -0.04 2.72
CA PHE A 65 -14.77 -0.49 2.81
C PHE A 65 -14.35 -1.17 1.51
N ARG A 66 -13.11 -0.91 1.10
CA ARG A 66 -12.48 -1.68 0.04
C ARG A 66 -11.72 -2.83 0.68
N LYS A 67 -12.12 -4.05 0.35
CA LYS A 67 -11.44 -5.28 0.76
C LYS A 67 -11.15 -6.11 -0.49
N ASP A 68 -9.91 -6.56 -0.66
CA ASP A 68 -9.48 -7.34 -1.83
C ASP A 68 -9.88 -6.70 -3.18
N GLY A 69 -9.72 -5.38 -3.27
CA GLY A 69 -10.06 -4.58 -4.45
C GLY A 69 -11.56 -4.28 -4.64
N VAL A 70 -12.45 -4.86 -3.84
CA VAL A 70 -13.90 -4.71 -3.97
C VAL A 70 -14.47 -3.78 -2.88
N LEU A 71 -15.26 -2.78 -3.30
CA LEU A 71 -16.00 -1.92 -2.37
C LEU A 71 -17.26 -2.63 -1.87
N ARG A 72 -17.40 -2.71 -0.55
CA ARG A 72 -18.57 -3.29 0.13
C ARG A 72 -19.13 -2.31 1.15
N GLN A 73 -20.44 -2.28 1.33
CA GLN A 73 -21.08 -1.50 2.38
C GLN A 73 -20.69 -2.07 3.75
N ALA A 74 -20.18 -1.20 4.63
CA ALA A 74 -19.64 -1.60 5.92
C ALA A 74 -20.62 -1.40 7.08
N PHE A 75 -21.54 -0.44 6.93
CA PHE A 75 -22.57 -0.08 7.90
C PHE A 75 -23.90 0.13 7.19
N GLU A 76 -25.01 0.08 7.90
CA GLU A 76 -26.27 0.62 7.44
C GLU A 76 -26.09 2.13 7.13
N ASN A 77 -26.97 2.68 6.28
CA ASN A 77 -26.91 4.09 5.93
C ASN A 77 -27.19 4.97 7.15
N PHE A 78 -26.34 5.93 7.38
CA PHE A 78 -26.51 6.88 8.47
C PHE A 78 -27.38 8.07 8.02
N PRO A 79 -28.09 8.71 8.97
CA PRO A 79 -28.85 9.92 8.66
C PRO A 79 -27.95 11.04 8.12
N LYS A 80 -28.42 11.77 7.11
CA LYS A 80 -27.69 12.88 6.48
C LYS A 80 -27.21 13.95 7.50
N LYS A 81 -27.97 14.17 8.56
CA LYS A 81 -27.66 15.17 9.59
C LYS A 81 -26.30 15.01 10.27
N ILE A 82 -25.70 13.81 10.24
CA ILE A 82 -24.39 13.59 10.89
C ILE A 82 -23.21 13.94 9.98
N VAL A 83 -23.44 14.17 8.67
CA VAL A 83 -22.37 14.45 7.70
C VAL A 83 -21.44 15.58 8.14
N PRO A 84 -21.93 16.77 8.55
CA PRO A 84 -21.05 17.87 8.93
C PRO A 84 -20.18 17.54 10.16
N ALA A 85 -20.78 16.93 11.19
CA ALA A 85 -20.08 16.60 12.42
C ALA A 85 -19.03 15.50 12.22
N LEU A 86 -19.37 14.43 11.48
CA LEU A 86 -18.43 13.35 11.17
C LEU A 86 -17.28 13.83 10.28
N THR A 87 -17.57 14.70 9.30
CA THR A 87 -16.55 15.33 8.44
C THR A 87 -15.60 16.20 9.26
N ALA A 88 -16.15 17.05 10.15
CA ALA A 88 -15.35 17.89 11.04
C ALA A 88 -14.44 17.03 11.94
N ARG A 89 -14.98 15.94 12.50
CA ARG A 89 -14.17 15.02 13.34
C ARG A 89 -13.00 14.41 12.57
N PHE A 90 -13.22 13.90 11.33
CA PHE A 90 -12.14 13.36 10.52
C PHE A 90 -11.11 14.43 10.14
N LYS A 91 -11.53 15.66 9.86
CA LYS A 91 -10.61 16.78 9.63
C LYS A 91 -9.75 17.11 10.85
N ILE A 92 -10.37 17.18 12.05
CA ILE A 92 -9.64 17.43 13.30
C ILE A 92 -8.54 16.40 13.52
N ILE A 93 -8.90 15.11 13.49
CA ILE A 93 -7.92 14.04 13.77
C ILE A 93 -6.89 13.84 12.66
N SER A 94 -7.04 14.52 11.53
CA SER A 94 -6.11 14.52 10.38
C SER A 94 -5.31 15.81 10.26
N ASN A 95 -5.46 16.76 11.18
CA ASN A 95 -4.87 18.12 11.17
C ASN A 95 -5.24 18.91 9.90
N LEU A 96 -6.51 18.82 9.47
CA LEU A 96 -7.04 19.54 8.31
C LEU A 96 -7.86 20.76 8.74
N ASN A 97 -7.96 21.75 7.85
CA ASN A 97 -8.75 22.95 8.10
C ASN A 97 -10.26 22.66 8.05
N ILE A 98 -10.93 22.77 9.20
CA ILE A 98 -12.38 22.49 9.33
C ILE A 98 -13.21 23.56 8.63
N ALA A 99 -12.73 24.81 8.58
CA ALA A 99 -13.45 25.93 8.00
C ALA A 99 -13.45 25.88 6.46
N GLU A 100 -12.41 25.31 5.85
CA GLU A 100 -12.34 25.16 4.38
C GLU A 100 -13.12 23.92 3.94
N ARG A 101 -14.18 24.13 3.15
CA ARG A 101 -15.09 23.09 2.67
C ARG A 101 -15.21 23.03 1.14
N ARG A 102 -14.50 23.92 0.45
CA ARG A 102 -14.59 24.10 -1.00
C ARG A 102 -13.39 23.58 -1.75
N MET A 103 -12.30 23.29 -1.03
CA MET A 103 -11.06 22.78 -1.62
C MET A 103 -10.74 21.39 -1.10
N PRO A 104 -10.16 20.52 -1.93
CA PRO A 104 -9.63 19.24 -1.46
C PRO A 104 -8.54 19.46 -0.43
N GLN A 105 -8.44 18.55 0.55
CA GLN A 105 -7.39 18.56 1.56
C GLN A 105 -6.89 17.15 1.77
N ASP A 106 -5.58 17.02 2.02
CA ASP A 106 -4.91 15.76 2.32
C ASP A 106 -4.24 15.84 3.69
N GLY A 107 -4.40 14.79 4.50
CA GLY A 107 -3.87 14.71 5.86
C GLY A 107 -3.55 13.29 6.27
N ARG A 108 -3.16 13.12 7.53
CA ARG A 108 -2.79 11.81 8.09
C ARG A 108 -3.38 11.64 9.50
N ILE A 109 -3.79 10.40 9.81
CA ILE A 109 -4.16 9.97 11.16
C ILE A 109 -3.18 8.88 11.55
N ARG A 110 -2.60 8.99 12.76
CA ARG A 110 -1.78 7.93 13.36
C ARG A 110 -2.50 7.37 14.56
N ARG A 111 -2.56 6.05 14.68
CA ARG A 111 -3.21 5.33 15.78
C ARG A 111 -2.40 4.09 16.14
N VAL A 112 -2.54 3.66 17.38
CA VAL A 112 -2.10 2.34 17.82
C VAL A 112 -3.32 1.43 17.89
N PHE A 113 -3.27 0.31 17.24
CA PHE A 113 -4.32 -0.72 17.27
C PHE A 113 -3.70 -2.05 17.68
N LYS A 114 -4.12 -2.58 18.84
CA LYS A 114 -3.57 -3.83 19.41
C LYS A 114 -2.03 -3.83 19.46
N GLY A 115 -1.43 -2.73 19.92
CA GLY A 115 0.02 -2.56 20.02
C GLY A 115 0.74 -2.29 18.69
N ARG A 116 0.03 -2.14 17.56
CA ARG A 116 0.61 -1.86 16.24
C ARG A 116 0.33 -0.43 15.82
N LYS A 117 1.34 0.25 15.31
CA LYS A 117 1.18 1.58 14.72
C LYS A 117 0.53 1.45 13.36
N VAL A 118 -0.60 2.13 13.17
CA VAL A 118 -1.33 2.19 11.91
C VAL A 118 -1.47 3.64 11.47
N ASP A 119 -1.08 3.94 10.26
CA ASP A 119 -1.25 5.24 9.64
C ASP A 119 -2.43 5.21 8.66
N PHE A 120 -3.20 6.29 8.59
CA PHE A 120 -4.23 6.49 7.58
C PHE A 120 -3.89 7.74 6.79
N ARG A 121 -3.83 7.64 5.48
CA ARG A 121 -3.86 8.80 4.59
C ARG A 121 -5.30 9.20 4.38
N VAL A 122 -5.60 10.45 4.64
CA VAL A 122 -6.94 11.02 4.57
C VAL A 122 -6.98 12.01 3.42
N SER A 123 -7.93 11.85 2.52
CA SER A 123 -8.22 12.82 1.47
C SER A 123 -9.69 13.26 1.56
N THR A 124 -9.93 14.56 1.59
CA THR A 124 -11.27 15.13 1.55
C THR A 124 -11.52 15.80 0.21
N LEU A 125 -12.69 15.60 -0.35
CA LEU A 125 -13.08 16.15 -1.64
C LEU A 125 -14.48 16.73 -1.54
N PRO A 126 -14.70 18.04 -1.83
CA PRO A 126 -16.03 18.62 -1.94
C PRO A 126 -16.87 17.88 -2.98
N SER A 127 -18.09 17.51 -2.60
CA SER A 127 -19.06 16.88 -3.49
C SER A 127 -20.44 17.55 -3.34
N ARG A 128 -21.37 17.21 -4.22
CA ARG A 128 -22.70 17.85 -4.28
C ARG A 128 -23.46 17.81 -2.95
N TYR A 129 -23.29 16.72 -2.17
CA TYR A 129 -24.07 16.49 -0.94
C TYR A 129 -23.25 16.63 0.35
N GLY A 130 -22.02 17.10 0.25
CA GLY A 130 -21.06 17.27 1.34
C GLY A 130 -19.67 16.81 0.95
N GLU A 131 -18.71 16.88 1.86
CA GLU A 131 -17.34 16.42 1.58
C GLU A 131 -17.26 14.90 1.64
N LYS A 132 -16.84 14.28 0.55
CA LYS A 132 -16.45 12.87 0.52
C LYS A 132 -15.09 12.73 1.19
N ILE A 133 -14.93 11.70 2.03
CA ILE A 133 -13.65 11.39 2.68
C ILE A 133 -13.23 9.98 2.26
N VAL A 134 -11.96 9.84 1.90
CA VAL A 134 -11.33 8.55 1.66
C VAL A 134 -10.12 8.43 2.59
N LEU A 135 -10.08 7.34 3.35
CA LEU A 135 -8.92 7.02 4.18
C LEU A 135 -8.28 5.74 3.63
N ARG A 136 -7.02 5.82 3.26
CA ARG A 136 -6.20 4.64 2.94
C ARG A 136 -5.48 4.17 4.17
N ILE A 137 -5.62 2.89 4.48
CA ILE A 137 -5.00 2.25 5.63
C ILE A 137 -3.58 1.84 5.26
N LEU A 138 -2.61 2.29 6.03
CA LEU A 138 -1.21 1.95 5.93
C LEU A 138 -0.84 1.14 7.18
N ASP A 139 -1.06 -0.18 7.12
CA ASP A 139 -0.69 -1.08 8.21
C ASP A 139 0.77 -1.50 8.08
N ASN A 140 1.62 -0.92 8.92
CA ASN A 140 3.05 -1.18 8.91
C ASN A 140 3.41 -2.63 9.26
N SER A 141 2.50 -3.40 9.87
CA SER A 141 2.75 -4.79 10.22
C SER A 141 2.57 -5.76 9.06
N ALA A 142 1.73 -5.40 8.09
CA ALA A 142 1.52 -6.20 6.88
C ALA A 142 2.62 -6.00 5.83
N THR A 143 3.52 -5.03 6.03
CA THR A 143 4.45 -4.54 5.02
C THR A 143 5.87 -5.10 5.16
N GLN A 144 6.22 -5.75 6.27
CA GLN A 144 7.46 -6.50 6.42
C GLN A 144 7.30 -7.95 5.92
N LEU A 145 6.76 -8.09 4.72
CA LEU A 145 6.75 -9.38 4.04
C LEU A 145 8.16 -9.64 3.50
N GLY A 146 8.75 -10.80 3.81
CA GLY A 146 9.99 -11.21 3.18
C GLY A 146 9.81 -11.42 1.66
N LEU A 147 10.88 -11.31 0.90
CA LEU A 147 10.85 -11.54 -0.55
C LEU A 147 10.29 -12.91 -0.94
N ASP A 148 10.47 -13.91 -0.09
CA ASP A 148 9.94 -15.28 -0.23
C ASP A 148 8.41 -15.36 -0.27
N LYS A 149 7.71 -14.40 0.34
CA LYS A 149 6.25 -14.32 0.31
C LYS A 149 5.72 -13.50 -0.90
N LEU A 150 6.57 -12.65 -1.45
CA LEU A 150 6.21 -11.75 -2.56
C LEU A 150 6.53 -12.38 -3.92
N ILE A 151 7.64 -13.09 -4.02
CA ILE A 151 8.10 -13.77 -5.23
C ILE A 151 7.90 -15.26 -5.01
N THR A 152 6.89 -15.83 -5.66
CA THR A 152 6.48 -17.22 -5.45
C THR A 152 7.26 -18.22 -6.28
N ASP A 153 7.87 -17.78 -7.37
CA ASP A 153 8.73 -18.61 -8.21
C ASP A 153 10.13 -18.69 -7.60
N PRO A 154 10.63 -19.91 -7.28
CA PRO A 154 11.92 -20.07 -6.59
C PRO A 154 13.13 -19.60 -7.39
N GLU A 155 13.10 -19.76 -8.71
CA GLU A 155 14.20 -19.35 -9.59
C GLU A 155 14.28 -17.82 -9.67
N THR A 156 13.14 -17.17 -9.89
CA THR A 156 13.03 -15.71 -9.85
C THR A 156 13.44 -15.14 -8.50
N LEU A 157 13.02 -15.77 -7.40
CA LEU A 157 13.40 -15.35 -6.04
C LEU A 157 14.92 -15.43 -5.82
N ALA A 158 15.53 -16.54 -6.22
CA ALA A 158 16.97 -16.73 -6.09
C ALA A 158 17.75 -15.69 -6.91
N SER A 159 17.37 -15.48 -8.16
CA SER A 159 17.96 -14.48 -9.06
C SER A 159 17.78 -13.05 -8.51
N PHE A 160 16.60 -12.72 -7.99
CA PHE A 160 16.33 -11.39 -7.43
C PHE A 160 17.17 -11.15 -6.15
N LYS A 161 17.25 -12.13 -5.26
CA LYS A 161 18.12 -12.04 -4.06
C LYS A 161 19.59 -11.89 -4.41
N GLU A 162 20.05 -12.55 -5.47
CA GLU A 162 21.44 -12.41 -5.93
C GLU A 162 21.74 -10.98 -6.36
N ILE A 163 20.89 -10.38 -7.22
CA ILE A 163 21.12 -9.02 -7.73
C ILE A 163 20.98 -7.95 -6.63
N VAL A 164 20.10 -8.14 -5.65
CA VAL A 164 19.91 -7.21 -4.52
C VAL A 164 21.16 -7.16 -3.62
N ARG A 165 21.99 -8.21 -3.62
CA ARG A 165 23.23 -8.26 -2.84
C ARG A 165 24.46 -7.81 -3.63
N ARG A 166 24.31 -7.36 -4.88
CA ARG A 166 25.40 -6.80 -5.66
C ARG A 166 25.86 -5.47 -5.06
N PRO A 167 27.16 -5.15 -5.09
CA PRO A 167 27.67 -3.92 -4.49
C PRO A 167 27.26 -2.67 -5.27
N PHE A 168 26.95 -2.78 -6.55
CA PHE A 168 26.53 -1.67 -7.40
C PHE A 168 25.69 -2.17 -8.59
N GLY A 169 24.96 -1.27 -9.20
CA GLY A 169 24.11 -1.51 -10.37
C GLY A 169 22.69 -0.98 -10.17
N LEU A 170 21.86 -1.13 -11.19
CA LEU A 170 20.49 -0.68 -11.21
C LEU A 170 19.51 -1.86 -11.17
N ILE A 171 18.57 -1.82 -10.24
CA ILE A 171 17.45 -2.76 -10.16
C ILE A 171 16.15 -2.00 -10.38
N LEU A 172 15.33 -2.49 -11.30
CA LEU A 172 14.03 -1.93 -11.62
C LEU A 172 12.91 -2.84 -11.13
N VAL A 173 11.91 -2.26 -10.46
CA VAL A 173 10.65 -2.95 -10.17
C VAL A 173 9.54 -2.23 -10.93
N THR A 174 8.82 -2.96 -11.79
CA THR A 174 7.80 -2.38 -12.65
C THR A 174 6.44 -3.02 -12.48
N GLY A 175 5.42 -2.31 -12.89
CA GLY A 175 4.02 -2.71 -12.79
C GLY A 175 3.08 -1.52 -12.60
N PRO A 176 1.75 -1.71 -12.73
CA PRO A 176 0.78 -0.65 -12.52
C PRO A 176 0.74 -0.17 -11.08
N THR A 177 0.01 0.91 -10.84
CA THR A 177 -0.30 1.38 -9.49
C THR A 177 -1.00 0.28 -8.69
N GLY A 178 -0.59 0.09 -7.44
CA GLY A 178 -1.15 -0.96 -6.58
C GLY A 178 -0.65 -2.38 -6.88
N SER A 179 0.41 -2.56 -7.68
CA SER A 179 1.01 -3.88 -7.92
C SER A 179 1.97 -4.36 -6.83
N GLY A 180 2.18 -3.56 -5.77
CA GLY A 180 3.04 -3.92 -4.64
C GLY A 180 4.51 -3.58 -4.82
N LYS A 181 4.89 -2.70 -5.78
CA LYS A 181 6.29 -2.30 -6.04
C LYS A 181 7.01 -1.81 -4.79
N THR A 182 6.41 -0.89 -4.04
CA THR A 182 6.98 -0.35 -2.81
C THR A 182 7.23 -1.46 -1.77
N THR A 183 6.28 -2.37 -1.60
CA THR A 183 6.43 -3.51 -0.69
C THR A 183 7.63 -4.39 -1.07
N THR A 184 7.79 -4.67 -2.37
CA THR A 184 8.93 -5.45 -2.87
C THR A 184 10.25 -4.71 -2.68
N LEU A 185 10.30 -3.41 -2.99
CA LEU A 185 11.51 -2.59 -2.79
C LEU A 185 11.89 -2.50 -1.32
N TYR A 186 10.93 -2.29 -0.42
CA TYR A 186 11.20 -2.26 1.02
C TYR A 186 11.66 -3.62 1.55
N SER A 187 11.11 -4.72 1.01
CA SER A 187 11.57 -6.07 1.34
C SER A 187 12.99 -6.34 0.81
N ALA A 188 13.33 -5.78 -0.35
CA ALA A 188 14.68 -5.84 -0.89
C ALA A 188 15.67 -5.03 -0.03
N LEU A 189 15.29 -3.82 0.42
CA LEU A 189 16.11 -3.05 1.34
C LEU A 189 16.31 -3.77 2.68
N ALA A 190 15.26 -4.42 3.20
CA ALA A 190 15.35 -5.19 4.44
C ALA A 190 16.33 -6.39 4.34
N GLU A 191 16.50 -6.96 3.15
CA GLU A 191 17.45 -8.06 2.88
C GLU A 191 18.92 -7.62 3.00
N VAL A 192 19.20 -6.32 2.77
CA VAL A 192 20.56 -5.75 2.79
C VAL A 192 20.77 -4.72 3.90
N ASN A 193 19.77 -4.53 4.75
CA ASN A 193 19.85 -3.56 5.85
C ASN A 193 20.72 -4.09 6.99
N ASP A 194 21.99 -3.73 6.95
CA ASP A 194 23.00 -4.05 7.94
C ASP A 194 23.55 -2.75 8.55
N PRO A 195 23.94 -2.70 9.84
CA PRO A 195 24.52 -1.51 10.46
C PRO A 195 25.75 -0.94 9.76
N GLY A 196 26.46 -1.76 8.97
CA GLY A 196 27.63 -1.33 8.18
C GLY A 196 27.28 -0.78 6.80
N ILE A 197 25.98 -0.69 6.41
CA ILE A 197 25.53 -0.25 5.08
C ILE A 197 24.69 1.01 5.21
N ASN A 198 25.07 2.06 4.49
CA ASN A 198 24.33 3.31 4.43
C ASN A 198 23.25 3.26 3.35
N ILE A 199 21.99 3.13 3.78
CA ILE A 199 20.82 3.08 2.89
C ILE A 199 20.05 4.39 2.96
N SER A 200 19.81 5.01 1.79
CA SER A 200 19.04 6.24 1.67
C SER A 200 17.91 6.09 0.66
N THR A 201 16.72 6.64 0.98
CA THR A 201 15.55 6.57 0.08
C THR A 201 14.99 7.95 -0.20
N ALA A 202 14.59 8.19 -1.47
CA ALA A 202 13.82 9.35 -1.91
C ALA A 202 12.41 8.87 -2.30
N GLU A 203 11.35 9.42 -1.69
CA GLU A 203 9.99 8.88 -1.81
C GLU A 203 8.92 9.97 -1.94
N ASP A 204 7.82 9.66 -2.63
CA ASP A 204 6.70 10.60 -2.83
C ASP A 204 5.33 9.89 -2.70
N PRO A 205 4.84 9.77 -1.47
CA PRO A 205 5.47 10.04 -0.19
C PRO A 205 6.10 8.77 0.43
N ILE A 206 6.76 8.92 1.59
CA ILE A 206 7.18 7.77 2.42
C ILE A 206 5.93 7.00 2.85
N GLU A 207 5.89 5.68 2.56
CA GLU A 207 4.74 4.84 2.91
C GLU A 207 4.73 4.50 4.40
N TYR A 208 5.86 4.06 4.94
CA TYR A 208 6.08 3.81 6.37
C TYR A 208 7.57 3.85 6.70
N SER A 209 7.87 4.03 8.00
CA SER A 209 9.25 4.13 8.46
C SER A 209 9.97 2.79 8.44
N LEU A 210 11.16 2.77 7.90
CA LEU A 210 12.08 1.63 7.91
C LEU A 210 13.19 1.89 8.93
N PRO A 211 13.34 1.05 9.97
CA PRO A 211 14.43 1.20 10.93
C PRO A 211 15.80 1.09 10.27
N GLY A 212 16.73 1.95 10.65
CA GLY A 212 18.11 1.92 10.12
C GLY A 212 18.30 2.50 8.72
N ILE A 213 17.25 3.08 8.12
CA ILE A 213 17.27 3.64 6.76
C ILE A 213 16.97 5.13 6.81
N THR A 214 17.73 5.93 6.09
CA THR A 214 17.49 7.36 5.91
C THR A 214 16.45 7.59 4.83
N GLN A 215 15.22 7.94 5.21
CA GLN A 215 14.11 8.16 4.28
C GLN A 215 13.85 9.65 4.09
N VAL A 216 13.90 10.13 2.85
CA VAL A 216 13.67 11.55 2.47
C VAL A 216 12.42 11.64 1.60
N GLN A 217 11.50 12.52 2.01
CA GLN A 217 10.28 12.76 1.26
C GLN A 217 10.46 13.91 0.28
N VAL A 218 9.97 13.72 -0.95
CA VAL A 218 9.84 14.78 -1.96
C VAL A 218 8.92 15.88 -1.43
N ILE A 219 9.34 17.15 -1.58
CA ILE A 219 8.55 18.34 -1.23
C ILE A 219 8.51 19.26 -2.45
N ARG A 220 7.55 18.99 -3.33
CA ARG A 220 7.43 19.70 -4.63
C ARG A 220 7.28 21.21 -4.49
N GLU A 221 6.57 21.68 -3.47
CA GLU A 221 6.36 23.10 -3.18
C GLU A 221 7.67 23.84 -2.88
N LYS A 222 8.70 23.12 -2.43
CA LYS A 222 10.05 23.65 -2.17
C LYS A 222 11.04 23.32 -3.30
N GLY A 223 10.59 22.76 -4.42
CA GLY A 223 11.46 22.32 -5.50
C GLY A 223 12.33 21.09 -5.16
N MET A 224 12.07 20.42 -4.04
CA MET A 224 12.81 19.24 -3.61
C MET A 224 12.20 18.00 -4.28
N ASP A 225 12.65 17.70 -5.48
CA ASP A 225 12.24 16.56 -6.31
C ASP A 225 13.22 15.38 -6.21
N PHE A 226 12.92 14.29 -6.92
CA PHE A 226 13.75 13.08 -6.92
C PHE A 226 15.17 13.33 -7.40
N ALA A 227 15.34 14.10 -8.48
CA ALA A 227 16.65 14.38 -9.06
C ALA A 227 17.52 15.22 -8.10
N MET A 228 16.94 16.21 -7.44
CA MET A 228 17.64 17.03 -6.44
C MET A 228 18.08 16.21 -5.23
N ILE A 229 17.17 15.37 -4.69
CA ILE A 229 17.45 14.51 -3.55
C ILE A 229 18.55 13.50 -3.90
N LEU A 230 18.45 12.86 -5.07
CA LEU A 230 19.42 11.87 -5.53
C LEU A 230 20.84 12.48 -5.68
N ARG A 231 20.96 13.68 -6.26
CA ARG A 231 22.24 14.40 -6.30
C ARG A 231 22.78 14.73 -4.91
N ALA A 232 21.90 14.98 -3.93
CA ALA A 232 22.33 15.19 -2.56
C ALA A 232 22.84 13.90 -1.92
N PHE A 233 22.19 12.75 -2.17
CA PHE A 233 22.64 11.45 -1.67
C PHE A 233 24.06 11.10 -2.10
N LEU A 234 24.45 11.39 -3.33
CA LEU A 234 25.81 11.14 -3.83
C LEU A 234 26.93 11.86 -3.03
N ARG A 235 26.56 12.80 -2.16
CA ARG A 235 27.46 13.50 -1.22
C ARG A 235 27.29 13.05 0.23
N GLN A 236 26.46 12.03 0.47
CA GLN A 236 26.14 11.49 1.80
C GLN A 236 26.70 10.07 2.02
N ASP A 237 27.65 9.65 1.19
CA ASP A 237 28.31 8.36 1.25
C ASP A 237 27.33 7.16 1.31
N PRO A 238 26.37 7.05 0.37
CA PRO A 238 25.42 5.95 0.37
C PRO A 238 26.00 4.71 -0.28
N ASP A 239 25.68 3.53 0.26
CA ASP A 239 25.92 2.25 -0.41
C ASP A 239 24.73 1.84 -1.26
N VAL A 240 23.52 2.04 -0.73
CA VAL A 240 22.27 1.67 -1.39
C VAL A 240 21.33 2.88 -1.46
N ILE A 241 20.80 3.12 -2.64
CA ILE A 241 19.87 4.23 -2.91
C ILE A 241 18.55 3.66 -3.44
N LEU A 242 17.43 4.05 -2.84
CA LEU A 242 16.12 3.83 -3.41
C LEU A 242 15.53 5.14 -3.92
N VAL A 243 15.14 5.15 -5.19
CA VAL A 243 14.33 6.22 -5.79
C VAL A 243 12.93 5.68 -6.00
N GLY A 244 11.95 6.23 -5.29
CA GLY A 244 10.58 5.71 -5.25
C GLY A 244 9.96 5.50 -6.64
N GLU A 245 10.25 6.42 -7.55
CA GLU A 245 9.89 6.29 -8.97
C GLU A 245 10.80 7.13 -9.86
N THR A 246 10.99 6.67 -11.10
CA THR A 246 11.69 7.39 -12.16
C THR A 246 10.68 7.78 -13.24
N ARG A 247 10.47 9.10 -13.42
CA ARG A 247 9.48 9.63 -14.37
C ARG A 247 10.08 10.47 -15.49
N ASP A 248 11.27 10.99 -15.29
CA ASP A 248 11.92 11.97 -16.15
C ASP A 248 13.37 11.60 -16.43
N HIS A 249 13.92 12.25 -17.47
CA HIS A 249 15.29 12.03 -17.94
C HIS A 249 16.33 12.29 -16.86
N GLU A 250 16.19 13.39 -16.10
CA GLU A 250 17.18 13.82 -15.12
C GLU A 250 17.30 12.80 -13.97
N THR A 251 16.17 12.35 -13.43
CA THR A 251 16.13 11.31 -12.41
C THR A 251 16.70 9.99 -12.94
N ALA A 252 16.31 9.57 -14.15
CA ALA A 252 16.81 8.34 -14.77
C ALA A 252 18.31 8.37 -14.99
N LYS A 253 18.82 9.47 -15.56
CA LYS A 253 20.25 9.66 -15.83
C LYS A 253 21.07 9.63 -14.55
N THR A 254 20.67 10.40 -13.52
CA THR A 254 21.39 10.45 -12.24
C THR A 254 21.38 9.09 -11.53
N ALA A 255 20.26 8.34 -11.57
CA ALA A 255 20.17 7.01 -11.01
C ALA A 255 21.13 6.02 -11.69
N ILE A 256 21.22 6.07 -13.01
CA ILE A 256 22.14 5.23 -13.80
C ILE A 256 23.58 5.61 -13.54
N GLU A 257 23.92 6.91 -13.55
CA GLU A 257 25.27 7.39 -13.23
C GLU A 257 25.70 6.95 -11.82
N ALA A 258 24.81 7.05 -10.83
CA ALA A 258 25.06 6.55 -9.48
C ALA A 258 25.34 5.05 -9.49
N SER A 259 24.58 4.26 -10.22
CA SER A 259 24.75 2.80 -10.31
C SER A 259 26.06 2.41 -11.02
N LEU A 260 26.56 3.21 -11.94
CA LEU A 260 27.85 3.01 -12.63
C LEU A 260 29.05 3.45 -11.78
N THR A 261 28.81 4.30 -10.78
CA THR A 261 29.87 4.86 -9.91
C THR A 261 29.99 4.18 -8.55
N GLY A 262 29.43 2.97 -8.41
CA GLY A 262 29.67 2.13 -7.23
C GLY A 262 28.49 2.02 -6.26
N HIS A 263 27.30 2.50 -6.60
CA HIS A 263 26.12 2.44 -5.73
C HIS A 263 25.10 1.40 -6.22
N LEU A 264 24.45 0.69 -5.32
CA LEU A 264 23.29 -0.12 -5.67
C LEU A 264 22.05 0.78 -5.69
N VAL A 265 21.43 0.94 -6.85
CA VAL A 265 20.26 1.79 -7.04
C VAL A 265 19.03 0.95 -7.33
N LEU A 266 17.97 1.13 -6.55
CA LEU A 266 16.66 0.53 -6.77
C LEU A 266 15.65 1.61 -7.14
N THR A 267 14.84 1.37 -8.16
CA THR A 267 13.76 2.33 -8.53
C THR A 267 12.59 1.64 -9.18
N THR A 268 11.52 2.39 -9.43
CA THR A 268 10.34 1.89 -10.14
C THR A 268 10.10 2.61 -11.46
N LEU A 269 9.51 1.86 -12.37
CA LEU A 269 8.92 2.37 -13.61
C LEU A 269 7.46 1.91 -13.72
N HIS A 270 6.66 2.68 -14.44
CA HIS A 270 5.28 2.32 -14.76
C HIS A 270 5.20 1.69 -16.14
N THR A 271 5.74 0.48 -16.29
CA THR A 271 5.60 -0.34 -17.50
C THR A 271 4.87 -1.64 -17.22
N ASN A 272 4.33 -2.26 -18.25
CA ASN A 272 3.52 -3.46 -18.11
C ASN A 272 4.34 -4.75 -17.98
N ASP A 273 5.56 -4.75 -18.46
CA ASP A 273 6.45 -5.91 -18.48
C ASP A 273 7.91 -5.47 -18.34
N ALA A 274 8.81 -6.42 -18.20
CA ALA A 274 10.22 -6.15 -18.01
C ALA A 274 10.91 -5.59 -19.27
N PRO A 275 10.66 -6.10 -20.49
CA PRO A 275 11.21 -5.50 -21.72
C PRO A 275 10.76 -4.05 -21.93
N GLY A 276 9.51 -3.73 -21.61
CA GLY A 276 8.98 -2.37 -21.68
C GLY A 276 9.71 -1.37 -20.79
N ALA A 277 10.34 -1.82 -19.71
CA ALA A 277 11.15 -0.94 -18.86
C ALA A 277 12.40 -0.44 -19.60
N ILE A 278 13.04 -1.28 -20.40
CA ILE A 278 14.19 -0.90 -21.22
C ILE A 278 13.78 0.11 -22.29
N ALA A 279 12.68 -0.18 -23.01
CA ALA A 279 12.12 0.75 -23.99
C ALA A 279 11.80 2.12 -23.34
N ARG A 280 11.22 2.13 -22.15
CA ARG A 280 10.87 3.34 -21.42
C ARG A 280 12.07 4.18 -21.03
N LEU A 281 13.18 3.55 -20.59
CA LEU A 281 14.44 4.28 -20.32
C LEU A 281 14.99 4.90 -21.60
N THR A 282 14.94 4.19 -22.72
CA THR A 282 15.38 4.71 -24.03
C THR A 282 14.50 5.89 -24.47
N GLU A 283 13.17 5.80 -24.31
CA GLU A 283 12.24 6.92 -24.57
C GLU A 283 12.53 8.15 -23.69
N MET A 284 12.99 7.95 -22.47
CA MET A 284 13.44 9.04 -21.59
C MET A 284 14.77 9.64 -22.03
N GLY A 285 15.40 9.16 -23.11
CA GLY A 285 16.65 9.67 -23.65
C GLY A 285 17.91 9.07 -23.01
N ILE A 286 17.77 7.92 -22.33
CA ILE A 286 18.94 7.21 -21.81
C ILE A 286 19.56 6.37 -22.92
N GLU A 287 20.87 6.49 -23.07
CA GLU A 287 21.60 5.77 -24.11
C GLU A 287 21.66 4.26 -23.82
N PRO A 288 21.46 3.39 -24.82
CA PRO A 288 21.40 1.94 -24.61
C PRO A 288 22.63 1.35 -23.94
N PHE A 289 23.83 1.90 -24.19
CA PHE A 289 25.06 1.40 -23.56
C PHE A 289 25.08 1.67 -22.05
N MET A 290 24.49 2.79 -21.58
CA MET A 290 24.38 3.10 -20.17
C MET A 290 23.41 2.11 -19.49
N ILE A 291 22.29 1.81 -20.15
CA ILE A 291 21.32 0.84 -19.65
C ILE A 291 21.99 -0.54 -19.52
N SER A 292 22.64 -1.02 -20.59
CA SER A 292 23.26 -2.36 -20.59
C SER A 292 24.39 -2.51 -19.58
N SER A 293 25.11 -1.42 -19.28
CA SER A 293 26.22 -1.43 -18.34
C SER A 293 25.78 -1.32 -16.86
N SER A 294 24.61 -0.78 -16.60
CA SER A 294 24.12 -0.51 -15.26
C SER A 294 23.05 -1.49 -14.79
N LEU A 295 22.18 -1.97 -15.67
CA LEU A 295 20.98 -2.74 -15.33
C LEU A 295 21.32 -4.17 -14.92
N LEU A 296 21.06 -4.50 -13.64
CA LEU A 296 21.20 -5.86 -13.10
C LEU A 296 19.97 -6.72 -13.38
N GLY A 297 18.79 -6.12 -13.31
CA GLY A 297 17.55 -6.84 -13.57
C GLY A 297 16.30 -5.96 -13.49
N VAL A 298 15.23 -6.50 -14.06
CA VAL A 298 13.89 -5.89 -14.03
C VAL A 298 12.90 -6.90 -13.49
N LEU A 299 12.25 -6.59 -12.37
CA LEU A 299 11.17 -7.39 -11.81
C LEU A 299 9.82 -6.76 -12.18
N ALA A 300 9.08 -7.39 -13.08
CA ALA A 300 7.71 -6.99 -13.41
C ALA A 300 6.71 -7.75 -12.53
N GLN A 301 5.79 -7.05 -11.87
CA GLN A 301 4.85 -7.68 -10.94
C GLN A 301 3.41 -7.20 -11.05
N ARG A 302 2.51 -8.10 -10.68
CA ARG A 302 1.06 -7.89 -10.59
C ARG A 302 0.53 -8.54 -9.32
N LEU A 303 -0.43 -7.90 -8.66
CA LEU A 303 -1.19 -8.56 -7.60
C LEU A 303 -2.33 -9.38 -8.19
N MET A 304 -2.42 -10.62 -7.73
CA MET A 304 -3.51 -11.53 -8.05
C MET A 304 -4.19 -11.99 -6.77
N ARG A 305 -5.51 -12.17 -6.83
CA ARG A 305 -6.23 -12.77 -5.72
C ARG A 305 -5.87 -14.24 -5.58
N ARG A 306 -5.47 -14.63 -4.39
CA ARG A 306 -5.18 -16.03 -4.07
C ARG A 306 -6.46 -16.73 -3.60
N VAL A 307 -6.57 -18.01 -3.88
CA VAL A 307 -7.61 -18.83 -3.26
C VAL A 307 -7.32 -18.99 -1.77
N CYS A 308 -8.37 -18.94 -0.94
CA CYS A 308 -8.23 -19.11 0.50
C CYS A 308 -7.67 -20.51 0.83
N THR A 309 -6.65 -20.57 1.65
CA THR A 309 -6.00 -21.83 2.03
C THR A 309 -6.87 -22.75 2.85
N GLU A 310 -7.83 -22.22 3.62
CA GLU A 310 -8.71 -22.99 4.49
C GLU A 310 -9.94 -23.56 3.77
N CYS A 311 -10.52 -22.80 2.82
CA CYS A 311 -11.77 -23.23 2.20
C CYS A 311 -11.64 -23.55 0.69
N ARG A 312 -10.44 -23.53 0.13
CA ARG A 312 -10.20 -23.89 -1.27
C ARG A 312 -10.57 -25.35 -1.52
N ILE A 313 -11.10 -25.63 -2.69
CA ILE A 313 -11.51 -26.98 -3.10
C ILE A 313 -10.41 -27.55 -3.99
N PRO A 314 -9.80 -28.68 -3.62
CA PRO A 314 -8.86 -29.38 -4.48
C PRO A 314 -9.62 -29.98 -5.67
N TYR A 315 -8.98 -29.99 -6.85
CA TYR A 315 -9.48 -30.69 -8.03
C TYR A 315 -8.33 -31.13 -8.94
N HIS A 316 -8.58 -32.13 -9.75
CA HIS A 316 -7.63 -32.57 -10.77
C HIS A 316 -7.98 -31.88 -12.09
N PRO A 317 -7.09 -31.09 -12.67
CA PRO A 317 -7.33 -30.38 -13.93
C PRO A 317 -7.43 -31.37 -15.10
N THR A 318 -8.24 -31.03 -16.10
CA THR A 318 -8.28 -31.78 -17.35
C THR A 318 -7.03 -31.51 -18.19
N SER A 319 -6.71 -32.41 -19.15
CA SER A 319 -5.59 -32.20 -20.07
C SER A 319 -5.73 -30.90 -20.87
N GLU A 320 -6.96 -30.48 -21.18
CA GLU A 320 -7.25 -29.23 -21.87
C GLU A 320 -6.95 -28.01 -20.98
N GLU A 321 -7.29 -28.09 -19.69
CA GLU A 321 -6.96 -27.02 -18.72
C GLU A 321 -5.45 -26.91 -18.51
N LEU A 322 -4.73 -28.03 -18.42
CA LEU A 322 -3.28 -28.04 -18.30
C LEU A 322 -2.62 -27.42 -19.53
N ALA A 323 -3.08 -27.75 -20.74
CA ALA A 323 -2.54 -27.17 -21.96
C ALA A 323 -2.68 -25.65 -22.03
N ARG A 324 -3.76 -25.07 -21.46
CA ARG A 324 -3.94 -23.61 -21.35
C ARG A 324 -2.88 -22.93 -20.49
N TYR A 325 -2.28 -23.66 -19.57
CA TYR A 325 -1.20 -23.16 -18.70
C TYR A 325 0.19 -23.58 -19.18
N GLY A 326 0.29 -24.17 -20.39
CA GLY A 326 1.55 -24.67 -20.92
C GLY A 326 2.11 -25.87 -20.16
N LEU A 327 1.26 -26.54 -19.37
CA LEU A 327 1.61 -27.72 -18.60
C LEU A 327 1.19 -28.98 -19.36
N SER A 328 2.06 -29.99 -19.38
CA SER A 328 1.73 -31.33 -19.85
C SER A 328 1.86 -32.32 -18.69
N LEU A 329 1.00 -33.33 -18.67
CA LEU A 329 1.22 -34.49 -17.81
C LEU A 329 2.39 -35.28 -18.44
N SER A 330 3.62 -35.02 -18.01
CA SER A 330 4.75 -35.89 -18.29
C SER A 330 4.56 -37.14 -17.44
N GLY A 331 4.43 -38.29 -18.13
CA GLY A 331 4.07 -39.61 -17.60
C GLY A 331 4.79 -39.96 -16.29
N ASP A 332 4.08 -40.61 -15.48
CA ASP A 332 4.19 -41.46 -14.32
C ASP A 332 3.28 -40.98 -13.19
N GLY A 333 1.95 -41.14 -13.38
CA GLY A 333 1.00 -41.30 -12.26
C GLY A 333 0.80 -40.17 -11.26
N GLU A 334 1.56 -39.10 -11.26
CA GLU A 334 1.35 -37.95 -10.39
C GLU A 334 0.19 -37.10 -10.90
N GLN A 335 -0.96 -37.27 -10.28
CA GLN A 335 -2.11 -36.40 -10.50
C GLN A 335 -1.81 -35.01 -9.90
N LEU A 336 -1.55 -34.03 -10.75
CA LEU A 336 -1.44 -32.62 -10.31
C LEU A 336 -2.74 -32.19 -9.66
N THR A 337 -2.63 -31.71 -8.41
CA THR A 337 -3.79 -31.17 -7.68
C THR A 337 -3.80 -29.66 -7.78
N PHE A 338 -4.85 -29.12 -8.38
CA PHE A 338 -5.12 -27.69 -8.42
C PHE A 338 -6.17 -27.33 -7.36
N TYR A 339 -6.26 -26.04 -7.08
CA TYR A 339 -7.22 -25.53 -6.11
C TYR A 339 -8.09 -24.44 -6.73
N LYS A 340 -9.38 -24.50 -6.48
CA LYS A 340 -10.33 -23.46 -6.88
C LYS A 340 -11.01 -22.85 -5.66
N ALA A 341 -11.50 -21.60 -5.85
CA ALA A 341 -12.24 -20.90 -4.81
C ALA A 341 -13.56 -21.65 -4.50
N ASN A 342 -13.87 -21.76 -3.22
CA ASN A 342 -15.18 -22.24 -2.78
C ASN A 342 -16.22 -21.13 -2.98
N LYS A 343 -16.80 -21.07 -4.19
CA LYS A 343 -17.85 -20.10 -4.51
C LYS A 343 -19.19 -20.64 -4.03
N LEU A 344 -19.72 -20.04 -2.98
CA LEU A 344 -21.09 -20.31 -2.54
C LEU A 344 -22.08 -19.67 -3.49
N SER A 345 -23.21 -20.35 -3.70
CA SER A 345 -24.33 -19.78 -4.43
C SER A 345 -24.94 -18.59 -3.66
N PRO A 346 -25.62 -17.65 -4.33
CA PRO A 346 -26.28 -16.53 -3.63
C PRO A 346 -27.24 -16.99 -2.53
N LYS A 347 -27.95 -18.09 -2.73
CA LYS A 347 -28.86 -18.68 -1.74
C LYS A 347 -28.12 -19.19 -0.48
N GLU A 348 -26.98 -19.84 -0.66
CA GLU A 348 -26.16 -20.30 0.47
C GLU A 348 -25.54 -19.14 1.24
N VAL A 349 -25.15 -18.06 0.55
CA VAL A 349 -24.67 -16.83 1.17
C VAL A 349 -25.76 -16.19 2.04
N GLU A 350 -27.00 -16.10 1.54
CA GLU A 350 -28.15 -15.57 2.30
C GLU A 350 -28.49 -16.45 3.51
N GLN A 351 -28.55 -17.78 3.34
CA GLN A 351 -28.80 -18.70 4.44
C GLN A 351 -27.74 -18.61 5.54
N ARG A 352 -26.47 -18.48 5.19
CA ARG A 352 -25.39 -18.34 6.16
C ARG A 352 -25.42 -16.99 6.87
N LYS A 353 -25.74 -15.91 6.16
CA LYS A 353 -25.98 -14.59 6.76
C LYS A 353 -27.13 -14.63 7.77
N ALA A 354 -28.24 -15.26 7.41
CA ALA A 354 -29.40 -15.40 8.29
C ALA A 354 -29.12 -16.25 9.53
N THR A 355 -28.22 -17.23 9.46
CA THR A 355 -27.85 -18.10 10.59
C THR A 355 -26.61 -17.61 11.35
N GLY A 356 -26.03 -16.45 11.01
CA GLY A 356 -24.82 -15.89 11.62
C GLY A 356 -23.57 -16.78 11.47
N LYS A 357 -23.59 -17.76 10.56
CA LYS A 357 -22.43 -18.64 10.31
C LYS A 357 -21.48 -17.98 9.30
N PRO A 358 -20.18 -17.87 9.62
CA PRO A 358 -19.21 -17.38 8.66
C PRO A 358 -19.15 -18.30 7.43
N ILE A 359 -18.88 -17.74 6.27
CA ILE A 359 -18.67 -18.48 5.03
C ILE A 359 -17.37 -19.30 5.15
N CYS A 360 -16.35 -18.67 5.71
CA CYS A 360 -15.07 -19.25 6.07
C CYS A 360 -14.48 -18.40 7.21
N GLY A 361 -13.84 -19.02 8.17
CA GLY A 361 -13.21 -18.30 9.31
C GLY A 361 -12.11 -17.32 8.89
N ASN A 362 -11.50 -17.54 7.72
CA ASN A 362 -10.37 -16.75 7.23
C ASN A 362 -10.77 -15.71 6.16
N CYS A 363 -11.61 -16.07 5.19
CA CYS A 363 -11.94 -15.18 4.07
C CYS A 363 -13.37 -14.60 4.09
N GLY A 364 -14.16 -14.92 5.07
CA GLY A 364 -15.49 -14.36 5.33
C GLY A 364 -16.63 -15.01 4.56
#